data_e33186b698a8722c5850b569cfacd3df
#
_entry.id   e33186b698a8722c5850b569cfacd3df
#
_cell.length_a   1.000
_cell.length_b   1.000
_cell.length_c   1.000
_cell.angle_alpha   90.00
_cell.angle_beta   90.00
_cell.angle_gamma   90.00
#
_symmetry.space_group_name_H-M   'P 1'
#
loop_
_entity.id
_entity.type
_entity.pdbx_description
1 polymer ?
#
loop_
_entity_poly.entity_id
_entity_poly.type
_entity_poly.pdbx_seq_one_letter_code
_entity_poly.pdbx_strand_id
1 'polypeptide(L)'
;MEDKVLIDTFLEMYHLMHSYNMMWYRKNFGGLDPRQGQGRILSALRRMQSISQKDLGFILDIRPQSLGELLHKLEVNGYITRYRSPKDKRALIVELTEKGETFQSQRPDYEEIFVGLTANEQTALKKSLEKISTRLTELIDKESEDDFF
;
A
#
# COMPACT_ATOMS: atom_id res chain seq x y z
N MET A 1 -6.97 -21.20 -26.11
CA MET A 1 -6.84 -19.94 -26.89
C MET A 1 -7.58 -18.79 -26.23
N GLU A 2 -8.81 -19.01 -25.79
CA GLU A 2 -9.57 -17.98 -25.03
C GLU A 2 -8.89 -17.58 -23.71
N ASP A 3 -8.32 -18.54 -22.99
CA ASP A 3 -7.63 -18.28 -21.71
C ASP A 3 -6.41 -17.36 -21.86
N LYS A 4 -5.65 -17.47 -22.98
CA LYS A 4 -4.48 -16.61 -23.19
C LYS A 4 -4.88 -15.16 -23.41
N VAL A 5 -5.91 -14.91 -24.22
CA VAL A 5 -6.42 -13.55 -24.47
C VAL A 5 -6.93 -12.91 -23.18
N LEU A 6 -7.64 -13.69 -22.36
CA LEU A 6 -8.13 -13.23 -21.07
C LEU A 6 -6.98 -12.85 -20.12
N ILE A 7 -5.94 -13.69 -20.05
CA ILE A 7 -4.76 -13.45 -19.23
C ILE A 7 -4.03 -12.18 -19.70
N ASP A 8 -3.78 -12.06 -20.99
CA ASP A 8 -3.09 -10.88 -21.57
C ASP A 8 -3.89 -9.60 -21.30
N THR A 9 -5.21 -9.62 -21.47
CA THR A 9 -6.08 -8.47 -21.18
C THR A 9 -6.06 -8.10 -19.70
N PHE A 10 -6.09 -9.10 -18.81
CA PHE A 10 -6.02 -8.87 -17.36
C PHE A 10 -4.69 -8.25 -16.95
N LEU A 11 -3.57 -8.77 -17.49
CA LEU A 11 -2.24 -8.23 -17.19
C LEU A 11 -2.06 -6.80 -17.73
N GLU A 12 -2.58 -6.52 -18.92
CA GLU A 12 -2.58 -5.18 -19.48
C GLU A 12 -3.37 -4.20 -18.60
N MET A 13 -4.57 -4.57 -18.18
CA MET A 13 -5.38 -3.78 -17.25
C MET A 13 -4.64 -3.54 -15.92
N TYR A 14 -3.98 -4.57 -15.38
CA TYR A 14 -3.18 -4.43 -14.17
C TYR A 14 -2.04 -3.41 -14.33
N HIS A 15 -1.31 -3.45 -15.46
CA HIS A 15 -0.25 -2.49 -15.76
C HIS A 15 -0.79 -1.05 -15.93
N LEU A 16 -1.93 -0.89 -16.60
CA LEU A 16 -2.57 0.42 -16.76
C LEU A 16 -3.03 0.98 -15.40
N MET A 17 -3.63 0.14 -14.55
CA MET A 17 -4.03 0.53 -13.20
C MET A 17 -2.83 0.95 -12.35
N HIS A 18 -1.74 0.19 -12.42
CA HIS A 18 -0.49 0.53 -11.73
C HIS A 18 0.05 1.88 -12.22
N SER A 19 0.10 2.10 -13.53
CA SER A 19 0.57 3.35 -14.13
C SER A 19 -0.30 4.55 -13.73
N TYR A 20 -1.62 4.39 -13.74
CA TYR A 20 -2.57 5.41 -13.30
C TYR A 20 -2.33 5.82 -11.84
N ASN A 21 -2.19 4.84 -10.96
CA ASN A 21 -1.87 5.08 -9.54
C ASN A 21 -0.54 5.81 -9.37
N MET A 22 0.52 5.35 -10.04
CA MET A 22 1.84 5.98 -9.96
C MET A 22 1.83 7.43 -10.44
N MET A 23 1.12 7.71 -11.54
CA MET A 23 0.98 9.08 -12.05
C MET A 23 0.24 9.97 -11.06
N TRP A 24 -0.86 9.47 -10.48
CA TRP A 24 -1.67 10.22 -9.52
C TRP A 24 -0.88 10.52 -8.23
N TYR A 25 -0.21 9.51 -7.64
CA TYR A 25 0.61 9.71 -6.45
C TYR A 25 1.83 10.59 -6.71
N ARG A 26 2.43 10.52 -7.89
CA ARG A 26 3.52 11.43 -8.28
C ARG A 26 3.03 12.88 -8.31
N LYS A 27 1.88 13.11 -8.91
CA LYS A 27 1.30 14.46 -9.04
C LYS A 27 0.91 15.04 -7.68
N ASN A 28 0.32 14.25 -6.80
CA ASN A 28 -0.28 14.74 -5.56
C ASN A 28 0.65 14.62 -4.34
N PHE A 29 1.57 13.66 -4.31
CA PHE A 29 2.40 13.33 -3.15
C PHE A 29 3.87 13.07 -3.49
N GLY A 30 4.39 13.57 -4.59
CA GLY A 30 5.79 13.37 -4.97
C GLY A 30 6.19 11.90 -5.19
N GLY A 31 5.22 11.03 -5.49
CA GLY A 31 5.46 9.61 -5.78
C GLY A 31 5.27 8.66 -4.59
N LEU A 32 4.74 9.13 -3.46
CA LEU A 32 4.39 8.25 -2.34
C LEU A 32 3.20 7.35 -2.72
N ASP A 33 3.41 6.05 -2.77
CA ASP A 33 2.37 5.03 -2.98
C ASP A 33 2.09 4.32 -1.64
N PRO A 34 0.82 4.25 -1.18
CA PRO A 34 0.46 3.58 0.09
C PRO A 34 0.87 2.11 0.19
N ARG A 35 1.22 1.48 -0.92
CA ARG A 35 1.58 0.06 -1.00
C ARG A 35 3.08 -0.20 -0.99
N GLN A 36 3.93 0.84 -1.13
CA GLN A 36 5.37 0.70 -1.30
C GLN A 36 6.15 1.67 -0.43
N GLY A 37 7.33 1.24 0.02
CA GLY A 37 8.34 2.09 0.65
C GLY A 37 7.77 3.01 1.73
N GLN A 38 7.97 4.31 1.57
CA GLN A 38 7.49 5.33 2.50
C GLN A 38 5.96 5.34 2.66
N GLY A 39 5.22 5.15 1.57
CA GLY A 39 3.76 5.11 1.62
C GLY A 39 3.23 3.92 2.42
N ARG A 40 3.89 2.76 2.32
CA ARG A 40 3.56 1.57 3.12
C ARG A 40 3.76 1.80 4.61
N ILE A 41 4.80 2.54 4.99
CA ILE A 41 5.05 2.95 6.39
C ILE A 41 3.91 3.84 6.89
N LEU A 42 3.52 4.86 6.12
CA LEU A 42 2.41 5.74 6.47
C LEU A 42 1.10 4.97 6.65
N SER A 43 0.83 4.01 5.78
CA SER A 43 -0.35 3.15 5.86
C SER A 43 -0.37 2.29 7.14
N ALA A 44 0.78 1.78 7.56
CA ALA A 44 0.92 1.04 8.80
C ALA A 44 0.72 1.93 10.04
N LEU A 45 1.35 3.11 10.05
CA LEU A 45 1.24 4.07 11.15
C LEU A 45 -0.21 4.53 11.37
N ARG A 46 -0.99 4.71 10.31
CA ARG A 46 -2.40 5.07 10.45
C ARG A 46 -3.19 4.03 11.23
N ARG A 47 -2.90 2.74 11.04
CA ARG A 47 -3.57 1.65 11.76
C ARG A 47 -3.10 1.51 13.20
N MET A 48 -1.84 1.81 13.45
CA MET A 48 -1.20 1.58 14.74
C MET A 48 -1.14 2.82 15.62
N GLN A 49 -1.34 4.00 15.04
CA GLN A 49 -1.24 5.34 15.62
C GLN A 49 0.17 5.69 16.09
N SER A 50 0.68 5.03 17.13
CA SER A 50 1.98 5.26 17.73
C SER A 50 2.70 3.94 17.97
N ILE A 51 3.94 3.82 17.52
CA ILE A 51 4.71 2.59 17.61
C ILE A 51 6.21 2.89 17.69
N SER A 52 6.97 2.01 18.34
CA SER A 52 8.43 2.12 18.31
C SER A 52 8.99 1.82 16.92
N GLN A 53 10.06 2.51 16.56
CA GLN A 53 10.75 2.28 15.28
C GLN A 53 11.18 0.81 15.12
N LYS A 54 11.62 0.17 16.20
CA LYS A 54 12.02 -1.24 16.21
C LYS A 54 10.84 -2.15 15.89
N ASP A 55 9.70 -1.96 16.56
CA ASP A 55 8.50 -2.78 16.34
C ASP A 55 7.93 -2.56 14.95
N LEU A 56 7.95 -1.32 14.45
CA LEU A 56 7.53 -1.00 13.09
C LEU A 56 8.38 -1.77 12.05
N GLY A 57 9.69 -1.81 12.23
CA GLY A 57 10.59 -2.58 11.37
C GLY A 57 10.30 -4.07 11.38
N PHE A 58 10.03 -4.62 12.55
CA PHE A 58 9.65 -6.02 12.71
C PHE A 58 8.33 -6.35 11.99
N ILE A 59 7.29 -5.54 12.20
CA ILE A 59 5.96 -5.75 11.60
C ILE A 59 5.99 -5.63 10.08
N LEU A 60 6.78 -4.69 9.54
CA LEU A 60 6.87 -4.46 8.11
C LEU A 60 7.94 -5.31 7.41
N ASP A 61 8.68 -6.10 8.17
CA ASP A 61 9.84 -6.87 7.67
C ASP A 61 10.83 -5.98 6.91
N ILE A 62 11.21 -4.87 7.53
CA ILE A 62 12.18 -3.92 7.00
C ILE A 62 13.40 -3.91 7.91
N ARG A 63 14.59 -4.05 7.32
CA ARG A 63 15.85 -3.96 8.05
C ARG A 63 16.03 -2.60 8.73
N PRO A 64 16.63 -2.54 9.93
CA PRO A 64 16.77 -1.30 10.70
C PRO A 64 17.40 -0.14 9.92
N GLN A 65 18.44 -0.39 9.14
CA GLN A 65 19.10 0.64 8.34
C GLN A 65 18.17 1.20 7.25
N SER A 66 17.52 0.33 6.49
CA SER A 66 16.58 0.74 5.43
C SER A 66 15.38 1.49 6.01
N LEU A 67 14.86 1.02 7.15
CA LEU A 67 13.77 1.70 7.85
C LEU A 67 14.20 3.10 8.31
N GLY A 68 15.40 3.23 8.89
CA GLY A 68 15.95 4.52 9.33
C GLY A 68 16.02 5.53 8.19
N GLU A 69 16.46 5.12 7.02
CA GLU A 69 16.54 5.99 5.82
C GLU A 69 15.15 6.41 5.33
N LEU A 70 14.18 5.48 5.28
CA LEU A 70 12.81 5.77 4.87
C LEU A 70 12.12 6.72 5.86
N LEU A 71 12.29 6.47 7.16
CA LEU A 71 11.73 7.33 8.21
C LEU A 71 12.36 8.72 8.21
N HIS A 72 13.67 8.82 7.95
CA HIS A 72 14.33 10.11 7.81
C HIS A 72 13.73 10.94 6.68
N LYS A 73 13.51 10.35 5.52
CA LYS A 73 12.85 11.01 4.37
C LYS A 73 11.43 11.46 4.70
N LEU A 74 10.65 10.61 5.38
CA LEU A 74 9.29 10.95 5.81
C LEU A 74 9.28 12.10 6.83
N GLU A 75 10.23 12.11 7.76
CA GLU A 75 10.36 13.16 8.77
C GLU A 75 10.76 14.49 8.16
N VAL A 76 11.77 14.50 7.27
CA VAL A 76 12.20 15.71 6.54
C VAL A 76 11.06 16.30 5.71
N ASN A 77 10.24 15.45 5.09
CA ASN A 77 9.07 15.87 4.32
C ASN A 77 7.84 16.18 5.17
N GLY A 78 7.93 16.08 6.49
CA GLY A 78 6.89 16.49 7.42
C GLY A 78 5.71 15.53 7.56
N TYR A 79 5.84 14.26 7.13
CA TYR A 79 4.78 13.25 7.23
C TYR A 79 4.73 12.55 8.59
N ILE A 80 5.85 12.48 9.28
CA ILE A 80 5.99 11.85 10.60
C ILE A 80 6.79 12.71 11.54
N THR A 81 6.64 12.43 12.84
CA THR A 81 7.55 12.86 13.90
C THR A 81 8.16 11.65 14.57
N ARG A 82 9.38 11.82 15.09
CA ARG A 82 10.05 10.83 15.93
C ARG A 82 10.51 11.48 17.22
N TYR A 83 10.31 10.78 18.32
CA TYR A 83 10.75 11.24 19.64
C TYR A 83 11.14 10.07 20.53
N ARG A 84 11.95 10.35 21.56
CA ARG A 84 12.32 9.35 22.56
C ARG A 84 11.13 9.01 23.45
N SER A 85 10.88 7.72 23.65
CA SER A 85 9.83 7.28 24.55
C SER A 85 10.07 7.81 25.99
N PRO A 86 9.07 8.41 26.64
CA PRO A 86 9.20 8.82 28.06
C PRO A 86 9.43 7.63 29.00
N LYS A 87 8.95 6.43 28.62
CA LYS A 87 9.05 5.19 29.41
C LYS A 87 10.38 4.47 29.21
N ASP A 88 10.92 4.50 28.00
CA ASP A 88 12.20 3.91 27.65
C ASP A 88 12.94 4.82 26.66
N LYS A 89 13.88 5.60 27.15
CA LYS A 89 14.67 6.56 26.35
C LYS A 89 15.50 5.93 25.24
N ARG A 90 15.65 4.60 25.22
CA ARG A 90 16.31 3.89 24.13
C ARG A 90 15.39 3.69 22.93
N ALA A 91 14.08 3.73 23.14
CA ALA A 91 13.09 3.55 22.09
C ALA A 91 12.75 4.88 21.41
N LEU A 92 12.75 4.90 20.08
CA LEU A 92 12.21 5.97 19.25
C LEU A 92 10.77 5.64 18.91
N ILE A 93 9.86 6.55 19.22
CA ILE A 93 8.45 6.46 18.86
C ILE A 93 8.24 7.19 17.54
N VAL A 94 7.45 6.61 16.66
CA VAL A 94 7.09 7.14 15.35
C VAL A 94 5.59 7.41 15.33
N GLU A 95 5.20 8.60 14.91
CA GLU A 95 3.80 9.02 14.79
C GLU A 95 3.58 9.82 13.50
N LEU A 96 2.35 9.77 12.99
CA LEU A 96 1.93 10.61 11.87
C LEU A 96 1.77 12.07 12.32
N THR A 97 2.13 12.98 11.43
CA THR A 97 1.70 14.38 11.50
C THR A 97 0.32 14.53 10.86
N GLU A 98 -0.30 15.72 10.95
CA GLU A 98 -1.51 16.04 10.21
C GLU A 98 -1.35 15.82 8.70
N LYS A 99 -0.19 16.17 8.13
CA LYS A 99 0.15 15.89 6.73
C LYS A 99 0.19 14.39 6.43
N GLY A 100 0.74 13.58 7.32
CA GLY A 100 0.77 12.12 7.21
C GLY A 100 -0.64 11.51 7.26
N GLU A 101 -1.49 12.00 8.13
CA GLU A 101 -2.90 11.59 8.21
C GLU A 101 -3.67 11.94 6.93
N THR A 102 -3.49 13.13 6.39
CA THR A 102 -4.13 13.61 5.16
C THR A 102 -3.76 12.73 3.96
N PHE A 103 -2.52 12.27 3.86
CA PHE A 103 -2.07 11.38 2.79
C PHE A 103 -2.95 10.13 2.67
N GLN A 104 -3.41 9.58 3.77
CA GLN A 104 -4.20 8.35 3.81
C GLN A 104 -5.66 8.54 3.38
N SER A 105 -6.19 9.75 3.48
CA SER A 105 -7.58 10.04 3.13
C SER A 105 -7.77 10.29 1.63
N GLN A 106 -6.69 10.53 0.90
CA GLN A 106 -6.73 10.86 -0.52
C GLN A 106 -6.34 9.64 -1.37
N ARG A 107 -7.12 9.42 -2.42
CA ARG A 107 -6.91 8.35 -3.40
C ARG A 107 -7.34 8.82 -4.79
N PRO A 108 -6.89 8.16 -5.86
CA PRO A 108 -7.41 8.40 -7.19
C PRO A 108 -8.93 8.23 -7.23
N ASP A 109 -9.59 8.98 -8.08
CA ASP A 109 -10.99 8.74 -8.39
C ASP A 109 -11.11 7.53 -9.31
N TYR A 110 -11.44 6.39 -8.70
CA TYR A 110 -11.60 5.14 -9.43
C TYR A 110 -12.98 5.02 -10.09
N GLU A 111 -13.93 5.88 -9.78
CA GLU A 111 -15.27 5.83 -10.37
C GLU A 111 -15.23 6.13 -11.86
N GLU A 112 -14.33 7.02 -12.29
CA GLU A 112 -14.10 7.33 -13.70
C GLU A 112 -13.69 6.12 -14.55
N ILE A 113 -13.05 5.11 -13.95
CA ILE A 113 -12.62 3.91 -14.66
C ILE A 113 -13.81 3.07 -15.15
N PHE A 114 -14.92 3.17 -14.45
CA PHE A 114 -16.12 2.37 -14.72
C PHE A 114 -17.16 3.13 -15.56
N VAL A 115 -16.88 4.37 -15.92
CA VAL A 115 -17.73 5.14 -16.83
C VAL A 115 -17.81 4.41 -18.19
N GLY A 116 -19.00 4.15 -18.65
CA GLY A 116 -19.25 3.39 -19.88
C GLY A 116 -19.65 1.93 -19.69
N LEU A 117 -19.52 1.40 -18.46
CA LEU A 117 -20.11 0.11 -18.11
C LEU A 117 -21.56 0.26 -17.66
N THR A 118 -22.45 -0.55 -18.22
CA THR A 118 -23.82 -0.66 -17.73
C THR A 118 -23.86 -1.29 -16.33
N ALA A 119 -24.97 -1.12 -15.60
CA ALA A 119 -25.15 -1.70 -14.28
C ALA A 119 -25.01 -3.24 -14.28
N ASN A 120 -25.44 -3.91 -15.34
CA ASN A 120 -25.30 -5.36 -15.49
C ASN A 120 -23.83 -5.76 -15.67
N GLU A 121 -23.08 -5.03 -16.50
CA GLU A 121 -21.65 -5.27 -16.70
C GLU A 121 -20.85 -5.00 -15.42
N GLN A 122 -21.15 -3.95 -14.68
CA GLN A 122 -20.53 -3.67 -13.37
C GLN A 122 -20.80 -4.81 -12.38
N THR A 123 -22.03 -5.33 -12.33
CA THR A 123 -22.39 -6.44 -11.46
C THR A 123 -21.67 -7.74 -11.85
N ALA A 124 -21.59 -8.04 -13.14
CA ALA A 124 -20.87 -9.21 -13.65
C ALA A 124 -19.36 -9.12 -13.38
N LEU A 125 -18.77 -7.94 -13.62
CA LEU A 125 -17.36 -7.65 -13.34
C LEU A 125 -17.05 -7.83 -11.86
N LYS A 126 -17.87 -7.26 -10.97
CA LYS A 126 -17.70 -7.42 -9.52
C LYS A 126 -17.64 -8.90 -9.12
N LYS A 127 -18.59 -9.72 -9.56
CA LYS A 127 -18.61 -11.15 -9.26
C LYS A 127 -17.36 -11.88 -9.78
N SER A 128 -16.89 -11.51 -10.96
CA SER A 128 -15.68 -12.10 -11.55
C SER A 128 -14.43 -11.70 -10.76
N LEU A 129 -14.30 -10.45 -10.39
CA LEU A 129 -13.18 -9.95 -9.57
C LEU A 129 -13.15 -10.59 -8.18
N GLU A 130 -14.31 -10.79 -7.54
CA GLU A 130 -14.40 -11.48 -6.24
C GLU A 130 -13.86 -12.91 -6.33
N LYS A 131 -14.23 -13.67 -7.37
CA LYS A 131 -13.71 -15.03 -7.62
C LYS A 131 -12.20 -15.04 -7.85
N ILE A 132 -11.71 -14.12 -8.68
CA ILE A 132 -10.26 -13.99 -8.96
C ILE A 132 -9.49 -13.64 -7.69
N SER A 133 -10.00 -12.70 -6.88
CA SER A 133 -9.38 -12.30 -5.62
C SER A 133 -9.29 -13.46 -4.64
N THR A 134 -10.37 -14.23 -4.47
CA THR A 134 -10.36 -15.43 -3.63
C THR A 134 -9.28 -16.41 -4.09
N ARG A 135 -9.22 -16.67 -5.40
CA ARG A 135 -8.22 -17.60 -5.95
C ARG A 135 -6.79 -17.11 -5.78
N LEU A 136 -6.55 -15.82 -5.95
CA LEU A 136 -5.23 -15.23 -5.71
C LEU A 136 -4.81 -15.35 -4.24
N THR A 137 -5.73 -15.13 -3.30
CA THR A 137 -5.45 -15.32 -1.87
C THR A 137 -5.05 -16.75 -1.57
N GLU A 138 -5.79 -17.75 -2.06
CA GLU A 138 -5.44 -19.17 -1.90
C GLU A 138 -4.05 -19.52 -2.45
N LEU A 139 -3.68 -18.94 -3.61
CA LEU A 139 -2.37 -19.16 -4.22
C LEU A 139 -1.24 -18.53 -3.39
N ILE A 140 -1.45 -17.31 -2.88
CA ILE A 140 -0.48 -16.62 -2.03
C ILE A 140 -0.26 -17.40 -0.73
N ASP A 141 -1.33 -17.85 -0.08
CA ASP A 141 -1.25 -18.62 1.16
C ASP A 141 -0.48 -19.93 0.96
N LYS A 142 -0.73 -20.62 -0.15
CA LYS A 142 -0.03 -21.85 -0.50
C LYS A 142 1.48 -21.64 -0.70
N GLU A 143 1.86 -20.64 -1.49
CA GLU A 143 3.29 -20.31 -1.71
C GLU A 143 3.99 -19.91 -0.40
N SER A 144 3.27 -19.19 0.49
CA SER A 144 3.81 -18.79 1.79
C SER A 144 4.06 -19.98 2.72
N GLU A 145 3.28 -21.07 2.62
CA GLU A 145 3.50 -22.30 3.38
C GLU A 145 4.68 -23.12 2.84
N ASP A 146 4.90 -23.10 1.52
CA ASP A 146 6.01 -23.84 0.87
C ASP A 146 7.39 -23.19 1.13
N ASP A 147 7.47 -21.90 1.43
CA ASP A 147 8.73 -21.19 1.75
C ASP A 147 9.23 -21.46 3.19
N PHE A 148 8.48 -22.18 4.05
CA PHE A 148 8.88 -22.53 5.42
C PHE A 148 9.47 -23.96 5.55
N PHE A 149 9.70 -24.68 4.47
CA PHE A 149 10.36 -25.97 4.43
C PHE A 149 11.60 -25.93 3.49
#